data_a1875a5a91f6600ceceb0c6152c9ebb4
#
_entry.id   a1875a5a91f6600ceceb0c6152c9ebb4
#
_cell.length_a   1.000
_cell.length_b   1.000
_cell.length_c   1.000
_cell.angle_alpha   90.00
_cell.angle_beta   90.00
_cell.angle_gamma   90.00
#
_symmetry.space_group_name_H-M   'P 1'
#
loop_
_entity.id
_entity.type
_entity.pdbx_description
1 polymer ?
#
loop_
_entity_poly.entity_id
_entity_poly.type
_entity_poly.pdbx_seq_one_letter_code
_entity_poly.pdbx_strand_id
1 'polypeptide(L)'
;HRDDVCPRIAYMPQGLGKNLYPTLSVEENLQFFGRLFGHDATERRRRIDDLTRSTGLHPFLARPAGKLSGGMKQKLALCCALIHDPDLLILDEPTTGVDPLARAQFWDLIARIRAGRPGMSVLVATAYMEEAQRFDWLVAMDEGRILATGTPAELMQRTGHASLEAAFVALLPEAKRRGHQPVVITPLQADAAAEIAIEAQGLTMQFGDFVAVDHVSFRIQRGEIFGFLGSNGCGKSTT
;
A
#
# COMPACT_ATOMS: atom_id res chain seq x y z
N HIS A 1 -23.01 9.15 22.32
CA HIS A 1 -21.78 8.34 22.21
C HIS A 1 -21.07 8.51 20.85
N ARG A 2 -21.81 8.79 19.73
CA ARG A 2 -21.18 8.96 18.40
C ARG A 2 -20.26 10.20 18.38
N ASP A 3 -20.73 11.30 18.91
CA ASP A 3 -20.01 12.59 18.91
C ASP A 3 -18.76 12.55 19.79
N ASP A 4 -18.75 11.68 20.80
CA ASP A 4 -17.59 11.48 21.69
C ASP A 4 -16.54 10.55 21.07
N VAL A 5 -16.95 9.62 20.22
CA VAL A 5 -16.09 8.55 19.67
C VAL A 5 -15.51 8.93 18.30
N CYS A 6 -16.32 9.55 17.42
CA CYS A 6 -15.87 9.89 16.06
C CYS A 6 -14.61 10.76 16.01
N PRO A 7 -14.43 11.78 16.89
CA PRO A 7 -13.19 12.58 16.89
C PRO A 7 -11.94 11.80 17.30
N ARG A 8 -12.09 10.62 17.88
CA ARG A 8 -10.99 9.76 18.35
C ARG A 8 -10.60 8.67 17.35
N ILE A 9 -11.34 8.57 16.24
CA ILE A 9 -11.11 7.54 15.21
C ILE A 9 -10.74 8.22 13.89
N ALA A 10 -9.68 7.72 13.27
CA ALA A 10 -9.32 8.04 11.89
C ALA A 10 -9.59 6.85 10.99
N TYR A 11 -10.06 7.11 9.78
CA TYR A 11 -10.27 6.09 8.75
C TYR A 11 -9.59 6.49 7.45
N MET A 12 -8.80 5.59 6.93
CA MET A 12 -8.17 5.69 5.62
C MET A 12 -8.77 4.61 4.71
N PRO A 13 -9.65 4.99 3.74
CA PRO A 13 -10.33 4.03 2.87
C PRO A 13 -9.39 3.42 1.84
N GLN A 14 -9.78 2.25 1.34
CA GLN A 14 -9.11 1.57 0.24
C GLN A 14 -9.01 2.46 -1.01
N GLY A 15 -7.86 2.42 -1.66
CA GLY A 15 -7.55 3.11 -2.93
C GLY A 15 -6.68 4.36 -2.75
N LEU A 16 -5.84 4.59 -3.77
CA LEU A 16 -4.82 5.64 -3.75
C LEU A 16 -5.43 7.04 -3.65
N GLY A 17 -5.44 7.59 -2.42
CA GLY A 17 -5.89 8.95 -2.18
C GLY A 17 -7.39 9.19 -2.34
N LYS A 18 -8.24 8.18 -2.12
CA LYS A 18 -9.70 8.32 -2.21
C LYS A 18 -10.30 9.35 -1.25
N ASN A 19 -9.64 9.58 -0.13
CA ASN A 19 -10.01 10.62 0.84
C ASN A 19 -9.42 12.01 0.50
N LEU A 20 -8.69 12.15 -0.62
CA LEU A 20 -8.05 13.39 -1.01
C LEU A 20 -8.87 14.16 -2.06
N TYR A 21 -8.77 15.47 -2.01
CA TYR A 21 -9.25 16.38 -3.06
C TYR A 21 -8.13 16.58 -4.08
N PRO A 22 -8.21 16.01 -5.29
CA PRO A 22 -7.08 15.97 -6.22
C PRO A 22 -6.68 17.34 -6.77
N THR A 23 -7.60 18.28 -6.80
CA THR A 23 -7.37 19.68 -7.25
C THR A 23 -6.74 20.56 -6.19
N LEU A 24 -6.89 20.19 -4.92
CA LEU A 24 -6.28 20.89 -3.81
C LEU A 24 -4.81 20.48 -3.65
N SER A 25 -3.98 21.41 -3.21
CA SER A 25 -2.58 21.14 -2.85
C SER A 25 -2.47 20.23 -1.62
N VAL A 26 -1.26 19.77 -1.33
CA VAL A 26 -0.96 19.01 -0.10
C VAL A 26 -1.41 19.80 1.13
N GLU A 27 -1.02 21.07 1.21
CA GLU A 27 -1.37 21.94 2.33
C GLU A 27 -2.88 22.16 2.44
N GLU A 28 -3.57 22.46 1.33
CA GLU A 28 -5.01 22.72 1.32
C GLU A 28 -5.81 21.48 1.75
N ASN A 29 -5.41 20.26 1.34
CA ASN A 29 -6.01 19.03 1.83
C ASN A 29 -5.90 18.95 3.35
N LEU A 30 -4.72 19.15 3.92
CA LEU A 30 -4.50 19.11 5.37
C LEU A 30 -5.25 20.22 6.10
N GLN A 31 -5.28 21.45 5.55
CA GLN A 31 -6.06 22.54 6.09
C GLN A 31 -7.55 22.23 6.13
N PHE A 32 -8.07 21.57 5.09
CA PHE A 32 -9.47 21.15 5.05
C PHE A 32 -9.81 20.21 6.21
N PHE A 33 -9.06 19.12 6.37
CA PHE A 33 -9.30 18.17 7.45
C PHE A 33 -9.07 18.78 8.83
N GLY A 34 -8.03 19.61 9.01
CA GLY A 34 -7.80 20.28 10.28
C GLY A 34 -8.94 21.22 10.68
N ARG A 35 -9.56 21.91 9.72
CA ARG A 35 -10.77 22.73 9.96
C ARG A 35 -11.98 21.89 10.30
N LEU A 36 -12.14 20.75 9.60
CA LEU A 36 -13.25 19.82 9.84
C LEU A 36 -13.28 19.31 11.31
N PHE A 37 -12.09 19.12 11.88
CA PHE A 37 -11.93 18.72 13.29
C PHE A 37 -11.81 19.89 14.28
N GLY A 38 -12.11 21.13 13.83
CA GLY A 38 -12.21 22.30 14.70
C GLY A 38 -10.88 22.89 15.17
N HIS A 39 -9.76 22.52 14.59
CA HIS A 39 -8.46 23.11 14.96
C HIS A 39 -8.38 24.59 14.56
N ASP A 40 -7.84 25.42 15.43
CA ASP A 40 -7.51 26.80 15.11
C ASP A 40 -6.33 26.90 14.11
N ALA A 41 -6.04 28.12 13.64
CA ALA A 41 -5.02 28.33 12.61
C ALA A 41 -3.59 27.98 13.09
N THR A 42 -3.30 28.21 14.36
CA THR A 42 -1.97 27.95 14.95
C THR A 42 -1.74 26.45 15.08
N GLU A 43 -2.71 25.74 15.65
CA GLU A 43 -2.63 24.28 15.80
C GLU A 43 -2.59 23.58 14.45
N ARG A 44 -3.40 24.00 13.45
CA ARG A 44 -3.31 23.43 12.10
C ARG A 44 -1.94 23.60 11.49
N ARG A 45 -1.35 24.80 11.58
CA ARG A 45 -0.03 25.07 11.02
C ARG A 45 1.02 24.17 11.65
N ARG A 46 1.02 24.04 12.99
CA ARG A 46 1.93 23.18 13.72
C ARG A 46 1.79 21.71 13.26
N ARG A 47 0.56 21.17 13.23
CA ARG A 47 0.30 19.78 12.84
C ARG A 47 0.66 19.49 11.38
N ILE A 48 0.36 20.42 10.47
CA ILE A 48 0.74 20.31 9.07
C ILE A 48 2.26 20.23 8.92
N ASP A 49 2.98 21.11 9.61
CA ASP A 49 4.45 21.11 9.56
C ASP A 49 5.02 19.79 10.10
N ASP A 50 4.58 19.35 11.28
CA ASP A 50 5.01 18.10 11.92
C ASP A 50 4.75 16.87 11.03
N LEU A 51 3.52 16.72 10.52
CA LEU A 51 3.12 15.59 9.69
C LEU A 51 3.84 15.59 8.33
N THR A 52 3.95 16.74 7.69
CA THR A 52 4.58 16.82 6.36
C THR A 52 6.09 16.65 6.42
N ARG A 53 6.76 17.09 7.50
CA ARG A 53 8.18 16.82 7.72
C ARG A 53 8.42 15.35 8.00
N SER A 54 7.65 14.73 8.89
CA SER A 54 7.80 13.31 9.24
C SER A 54 7.57 12.36 8.06
N THR A 55 6.74 12.76 7.10
CA THR A 55 6.40 11.96 5.91
C THR A 55 7.22 12.33 4.67
N GLY A 56 8.03 13.39 4.72
CA GLY A 56 8.79 13.90 3.59
C GLY A 56 7.93 14.64 2.54
N LEU A 57 6.72 15.05 2.88
CA LEU A 57 5.82 15.81 1.99
C LEU A 57 6.05 17.32 2.06
N HIS A 58 6.79 17.82 3.05
CA HIS A 58 6.99 19.25 3.27
C HIS A 58 7.49 20.02 2.02
N PRO A 59 8.41 19.52 1.18
CA PRO A 59 8.84 20.21 -0.05
C PRO A 59 7.75 20.32 -1.12
N PHE A 60 6.63 19.62 -0.95
CA PHE A 60 5.56 19.49 -1.93
C PHE A 60 4.25 20.15 -1.48
N LEU A 61 4.26 20.99 -0.45
CA LEU A 61 3.07 21.61 0.14
C LEU A 61 2.17 22.29 -0.88
N ALA A 62 2.74 23.00 -1.86
CA ALA A 62 2.00 23.70 -2.92
C ALA A 62 1.57 22.80 -4.09
N ARG A 63 2.00 21.51 -4.12
CA ARG A 63 1.70 20.61 -5.24
C ARG A 63 0.27 20.07 -5.14
N PRO A 64 -0.55 20.13 -6.21
CA PRO A 64 -1.86 19.49 -6.25
C PRO A 64 -1.77 17.99 -5.97
N ALA A 65 -2.69 17.46 -5.13
CA ALA A 65 -2.70 16.06 -4.75
C ALA A 65 -2.83 15.11 -5.96
N GLY A 66 -3.55 15.54 -7.01
CA GLY A 66 -3.67 14.79 -8.26
C GLY A 66 -2.33 14.54 -8.98
N LYS A 67 -1.34 15.43 -8.78
CA LYS A 67 -0.01 15.36 -9.39
C LYS A 67 1.04 14.63 -8.52
N LEU A 68 0.64 14.03 -7.40
CA LEU A 68 1.50 13.23 -6.53
C LEU A 68 1.63 11.81 -7.08
N SER A 69 2.78 11.16 -6.79
CA SER A 69 2.93 9.72 -7.01
C SER A 69 1.99 8.91 -6.10
N GLY A 70 1.76 7.62 -6.43
CA GLY A 70 0.92 6.76 -5.60
C GLY A 70 1.35 6.70 -4.13
N GLY A 71 2.65 6.49 -3.86
CA GLY A 71 3.20 6.50 -2.51
C GLY A 71 3.07 7.85 -1.80
N MET A 72 3.22 8.98 -2.52
CA MET A 72 3.00 10.31 -1.95
C MET A 72 1.52 10.55 -1.63
N LYS A 73 0.58 10.07 -2.46
CA LYS A 73 -0.86 10.14 -2.18
C LYS A 73 -1.21 9.36 -0.92
N GLN A 74 -0.63 8.17 -0.72
CA GLN A 74 -0.83 7.39 0.49
C GLN A 74 -0.31 8.10 1.74
N LYS A 75 0.89 8.68 1.66
CA LYS A 75 1.45 9.50 2.75
C LYS A 75 0.55 10.69 3.08
N LEU A 76 0.04 11.39 2.07
CA LEU A 76 -0.88 12.51 2.28
C LEU A 76 -2.22 12.05 2.87
N ALA A 77 -2.79 10.94 2.37
CA ALA A 77 -4.01 10.37 2.90
C ALA A 77 -3.87 10.00 4.38
N LEU A 78 -2.72 9.42 4.75
CA LEU A 78 -2.38 9.13 6.14
C LEU A 78 -2.24 10.42 6.98
N CYS A 79 -1.57 11.45 6.48
CA CYS A 79 -1.46 12.75 7.17
C CYS A 79 -2.84 13.36 7.42
N CYS A 80 -3.74 13.33 6.42
CA CYS A 80 -5.12 13.80 6.56
C CYS A 80 -5.89 13.01 7.62
N ALA A 81 -5.70 11.69 7.68
CA ALA A 81 -6.31 10.84 8.71
C ALA A 81 -5.75 11.12 10.12
N LEU A 82 -4.49 11.50 10.23
CA LEU A 82 -3.82 11.74 11.52
C LEU A 82 -3.90 13.19 12.02
N ILE A 83 -4.45 14.11 11.23
CA ILE A 83 -4.42 15.55 11.55
C ILE A 83 -5.09 15.90 12.88
N HIS A 84 -6.10 15.13 13.29
CA HIS A 84 -6.87 15.34 14.51
C HIS A 84 -6.39 14.51 15.71
N ASP A 85 -5.25 13.79 15.58
CA ASP A 85 -4.62 13.03 16.64
C ASP A 85 -5.51 11.89 17.23
N PRO A 86 -5.91 10.92 16.40
CA PRO A 86 -6.83 9.88 16.81
C PRO A 86 -6.19 8.88 17.79
N ASP A 87 -7.04 8.24 18.63
CA ASP A 87 -6.66 7.08 19.43
C ASP A 87 -6.69 5.76 18.66
N LEU A 88 -7.52 5.71 17.60
CA LEU A 88 -7.65 4.55 16.72
C LEU A 88 -7.50 4.97 15.26
N LEU A 89 -6.52 4.40 14.59
CA LEU A 89 -6.33 4.53 13.14
C LEU A 89 -6.78 3.25 12.43
N ILE A 90 -7.77 3.37 11.55
CA ILE A 90 -8.29 2.27 10.72
C ILE A 90 -7.76 2.45 9.31
N LEU A 91 -7.07 1.43 8.80
CA LEU A 91 -6.48 1.38 7.46
C LEU A 91 -7.13 0.24 6.66
N ASP A 92 -7.75 0.59 5.54
CA ASP A 92 -8.41 -0.37 4.67
C ASP A 92 -7.58 -0.55 3.39
N GLU A 93 -6.92 -1.70 3.27
CA GLU A 93 -5.97 -2.03 2.19
C GLU A 93 -5.02 -0.87 1.82
N PRO A 94 -4.28 -0.31 2.79
CA PRO A 94 -3.61 0.98 2.62
C PRO A 94 -2.50 0.98 1.57
N THR A 95 -2.01 -0.17 1.15
CA THR A 95 -0.88 -0.29 0.22
C THR A 95 -1.24 -0.92 -1.11
N THR A 96 -2.53 -1.15 -1.38
CA THR A 96 -2.99 -1.67 -2.66
C THR A 96 -2.63 -0.73 -3.81
N GLY A 97 -1.94 -1.25 -4.83
CA GLY A 97 -1.44 -0.47 -5.97
C GLY A 97 -0.17 0.35 -5.69
N VAL A 98 0.44 0.18 -4.51
CA VAL A 98 1.73 0.81 -4.15
C VAL A 98 2.87 -0.16 -4.46
N ASP A 99 3.96 0.34 -5.02
CA ASP A 99 5.15 -0.46 -5.29
C ASP A 99 5.83 -0.97 -4.01
N PRO A 100 6.65 -2.04 -4.09
CA PRO A 100 7.23 -2.68 -2.90
C PRO A 100 8.06 -1.75 -2.02
N LEU A 101 8.82 -0.82 -2.62
CA LEU A 101 9.65 0.12 -1.86
C LEU A 101 8.79 1.14 -1.11
N ALA A 102 7.83 1.75 -1.80
CA ALA A 102 6.91 2.70 -1.18
C ALA A 102 6.04 2.03 -0.11
N ARG A 103 5.66 0.74 -0.29
CA ARG A 103 4.97 -0.07 0.71
C ARG A 103 5.81 -0.26 1.98
N ALA A 104 7.07 -0.66 1.84
CA ALA A 104 7.98 -0.79 2.98
C ALA A 104 8.11 0.54 3.73
N GLN A 105 8.32 1.66 3.01
CA GLN A 105 8.40 2.99 3.60
C GLN A 105 7.12 3.42 4.31
N PHE A 106 5.95 3.01 3.81
CA PHE A 106 4.66 3.29 4.46
C PHE A 106 4.57 2.60 5.83
N TRP A 107 4.92 1.31 5.91
CA TRP A 107 4.89 0.56 7.18
C TRP A 107 5.94 1.05 8.17
N ASP A 108 7.14 1.42 7.71
CA ASP A 108 8.16 2.05 8.56
C ASP A 108 7.66 3.41 9.12
N LEU A 109 6.90 4.15 8.32
CA LEU A 109 6.28 5.40 8.77
C LEU A 109 5.22 5.13 9.85
N ILE A 110 4.32 4.16 9.64
CA ILE A 110 3.32 3.74 10.65
C ILE A 110 4.01 3.32 11.96
N ALA A 111 5.08 2.53 11.89
CA ALA A 111 5.83 2.09 13.06
C ALA A 111 6.42 3.28 13.84
N ARG A 112 7.00 4.27 13.15
CA ARG A 112 7.54 5.50 13.77
C ARG A 112 6.43 6.35 14.41
N ILE A 113 5.30 6.52 13.74
CA ILE A 113 4.16 7.28 14.27
C ILE A 113 3.64 6.61 15.55
N ARG A 114 3.47 5.28 15.53
CA ARG A 114 3.02 4.49 16.68
C ARG A 114 4.01 4.59 17.86
N ALA A 115 5.31 4.53 17.59
CA ALA A 115 6.34 4.69 18.63
C ALA A 115 6.30 6.07 19.32
N GLY A 116 5.97 7.12 18.56
CA GLY A 116 5.77 8.47 19.11
C GLY A 116 4.42 8.69 19.79
N ARG A 117 3.49 7.72 19.70
CA ARG A 117 2.11 7.78 20.22
C ARG A 117 1.70 6.46 20.86
N PRO A 118 2.22 6.10 22.04
CA PRO A 118 2.02 4.78 22.65
C PRO A 118 0.55 4.45 22.97
N GLY A 119 -0.34 5.45 23.01
CA GLY A 119 -1.78 5.25 23.20
C GLY A 119 -2.59 5.00 21.93
N MET A 120 -1.97 5.12 20.72
CA MET A 120 -2.67 4.94 19.44
C MET A 120 -2.69 3.47 19.04
N SER A 121 -3.88 2.94 18.82
CA SER A 121 -4.10 1.62 18.22
C SER A 121 -4.25 1.73 16.70
N VAL A 122 -3.81 0.69 15.98
CA VAL A 122 -3.94 0.62 14.51
C VAL A 122 -4.66 -0.66 14.15
N LEU A 123 -5.80 -0.53 13.46
CA LEU A 123 -6.54 -1.63 12.87
C LEU A 123 -6.31 -1.64 11.36
N VAL A 124 -5.90 -2.77 10.81
CA VAL A 124 -5.59 -2.91 9.38
C VAL A 124 -6.44 -4.01 8.78
N ALA A 125 -7.18 -3.70 7.73
CA ALA A 125 -7.72 -4.70 6.82
C ALA A 125 -6.74 -4.84 5.64
N THR A 126 -6.27 -6.05 5.36
CA THR A 126 -5.36 -6.34 4.25
C THR A 126 -5.51 -7.76 3.73
N ALA A 127 -5.33 -7.94 2.42
CA ALA A 127 -5.18 -9.25 1.79
C ALA A 127 -3.70 -9.66 1.64
N TYR A 128 -2.75 -8.80 1.98
CA TYR A 128 -1.31 -9.05 1.82
C TYR A 128 -0.74 -9.76 3.04
N MET A 129 -0.48 -11.06 2.92
CA MET A 129 0.05 -11.90 4.01
C MET A 129 1.44 -11.45 4.47
N GLU A 130 2.27 -10.92 3.57
CA GLU A 130 3.58 -10.36 3.90
C GLU A 130 3.50 -9.16 4.86
N GLU A 131 2.44 -8.35 4.75
CA GLU A 131 2.18 -7.24 5.67
C GLU A 131 1.67 -7.75 7.01
N ALA A 132 0.72 -8.69 6.97
CA ALA A 132 0.11 -9.29 8.14
C ALA A 132 1.14 -9.98 9.06
N GLN A 133 2.25 -10.49 8.50
CA GLN A 133 3.36 -11.05 9.29
C GLN A 133 4.02 -10.05 10.26
N ARG A 134 3.84 -8.75 10.05
CA ARG A 134 4.42 -7.67 10.87
C ARG A 134 3.49 -7.20 11.98
N PHE A 135 2.24 -7.69 12.02
CA PHE A 135 1.23 -7.21 12.95
C PHE A 135 1.32 -7.96 14.28
N ASP A 136 0.91 -7.29 15.35
CA ASP A 136 0.96 -7.86 16.70
C ASP A 136 -0.10 -8.97 16.88
N TRP A 137 -1.27 -8.83 16.23
CA TRP A 137 -2.39 -9.75 16.34
C TRP A 137 -3.18 -9.82 15.04
N LEU A 138 -3.65 -11.01 14.69
CA LEU A 138 -4.42 -11.27 13.47
C LEU A 138 -5.79 -11.85 13.79
N VAL A 139 -6.75 -11.48 12.96
CA VAL A 139 -8.06 -12.12 12.85
C VAL A 139 -8.21 -12.59 11.40
N ALA A 140 -8.09 -13.89 11.18
CA ALA A 140 -8.32 -14.49 9.87
C ALA A 140 -9.83 -14.65 9.64
N MET A 141 -10.34 -14.13 8.53
CA MET A 141 -11.77 -14.10 8.21
C MET A 141 -12.05 -14.65 6.82
N ASP A 142 -13.19 -15.31 6.67
CA ASP A 142 -13.75 -15.73 5.38
C ASP A 142 -15.28 -15.70 5.46
N GLU A 143 -15.94 -15.20 4.41
CA GLU A 143 -17.42 -15.10 4.32
C GLU A 143 -18.10 -14.54 5.58
N GLY A 144 -17.51 -13.48 6.17
CA GLY A 144 -18.04 -12.82 7.37
C GLY A 144 -17.84 -13.61 8.67
N ARG A 145 -17.08 -14.72 8.65
CA ARG A 145 -16.81 -15.56 9.82
C ARG A 145 -15.35 -15.49 10.22
N ILE A 146 -15.10 -15.51 11.51
CA ILE A 146 -13.74 -15.64 12.04
C ILE A 146 -13.31 -17.11 11.92
N LEU A 147 -12.22 -17.36 11.20
CA LEU A 147 -11.61 -18.66 11.05
C LEU A 147 -10.64 -18.95 12.21
N ALA A 148 -9.81 -17.97 12.56
CA ALA A 148 -8.85 -18.06 13.64
C ALA A 148 -8.40 -16.66 14.09
N THR A 149 -7.88 -16.61 15.32
CA THR A 149 -7.23 -15.42 15.89
C THR A 149 -5.93 -15.81 16.54
N GLY A 150 -4.95 -14.91 16.59
CA GLY A 150 -3.65 -15.12 17.23
C GLY A 150 -2.56 -14.26 16.63
N THR A 151 -1.35 -14.38 17.14
CA THR A 151 -0.15 -13.82 16.51
C THR A 151 0.14 -14.55 15.20
N PRO A 152 0.89 -13.95 14.25
CA PRO A 152 1.32 -14.65 13.03
C PRO A 152 2.02 -15.99 13.33
N ALA A 153 2.90 -16.02 14.33
CA ALA A 153 3.63 -17.22 14.72
C ALA A 153 2.69 -18.33 15.25
N GLU A 154 1.71 -17.99 16.10
CA GLU A 154 0.73 -18.94 16.62
C GLU A 154 -0.14 -19.52 15.50
N LEU A 155 -0.57 -18.72 14.52
CA LEU A 155 -1.35 -19.21 13.39
C LEU A 155 -0.56 -20.18 12.52
N MET A 156 0.70 -19.87 12.22
CA MET A 156 1.61 -20.77 11.48
C MET A 156 1.86 -22.06 12.24
N GLN A 157 2.13 -21.98 13.54
CA GLN A 157 2.36 -23.17 14.39
C GLN A 157 1.12 -24.07 14.47
N ARG A 158 -0.07 -23.50 14.69
CA ARG A 158 -1.34 -24.25 14.78
C ARG A 158 -1.69 -24.99 13.50
N THR A 159 -1.32 -24.45 12.36
CA THR A 159 -1.59 -25.06 11.04
C THR A 159 -0.46 -25.94 10.53
N GLY A 160 0.72 -25.90 11.17
CA GLY A 160 1.90 -26.66 10.75
C GLY A 160 2.55 -26.13 9.46
N HIS A 161 2.32 -24.87 9.12
CA HIS A 161 2.85 -24.27 7.88
C HIS A 161 3.95 -23.24 8.15
N ALA A 162 4.92 -23.17 7.23
CA ALA A 162 6.07 -22.28 7.33
C ALA A 162 5.77 -20.83 6.85
N SER A 163 4.64 -20.59 6.18
CA SER A 163 4.23 -19.26 5.72
C SER A 163 2.81 -18.95 6.18
N LEU A 164 2.55 -17.65 6.42
CA LEU A 164 1.22 -17.19 6.82
C LEU A 164 0.18 -17.40 5.71
N GLU A 165 0.59 -17.30 4.45
CA GLU A 165 -0.26 -17.59 3.30
C GLU A 165 -0.74 -19.04 3.30
N ALA A 166 0.18 -20.01 3.45
CA ALA A 166 -0.17 -21.41 3.54
C ALA A 166 -1.01 -21.72 4.79
N ALA A 167 -0.70 -21.05 5.91
CA ALA A 167 -1.50 -21.14 7.13
C ALA A 167 -2.93 -20.64 6.92
N PHE A 168 -3.12 -19.51 6.26
CA PHE A 168 -4.44 -18.97 5.94
C PHE A 168 -5.24 -19.92 5.02
N VAL A 169 -4.61 -20.44 3.95
CA VAL A 169 -5.25 -21.41 3.06
C VAL A 169 -5.68 -22.66 3.85
N ALA A 170 -4.86 -23.15 4.78
CA ALA A 170 -5.20 -24.30 5.61
C ALA A 170 -6.40 -24.05 6.56
N LEU A 171 -6.62 -22.80 6.96
CA LEU A 171 -7.76 -22.40 7.79
C LEU A 171 -9.08 -22.29 7.00
N LEU A 172 -9.04 -22.17 5.68
CA LEU A 172 -10.25 -22.09 4.85
C LEU A 172 -11.07 -23.38 4.91
N PRO A 173 -12.39 -23.31 4.72
CA PRO A 173 -13.26 -24.48 4.60
C PRO A 173 -12.78 -25.45 3.52
N GLU A 174 -12.94 -26.77 3.75
CA GLU A 174 -12.50 -27.81 2.82
C GLU A 174 -13.02 -27.62 1.39
N ALA A 175 -14.25 -27.14 1.25
CA ALA A 175 -14.86 -26.87 -0.05
C ALA A 175 -14.07 -25.84 -0.90
N LYS A 176 -13.42 -24.86 -0.25
CA LYS A 176 -12.57 -23.84 -0.90
C LYS A 176 -11.16 -24.32 -1.14
N ARG A 177 -10.69 -25.28 -0.31
CA ARG A 177 -9.37 -25.88 -0.47
C ARG A 177 -9.34 -26.94 -1.58
N ARG A 178 -10.49 -27.61 -1.84
CA ARG A 178 -10.62 -28.61 -2.92
C ARG A 178 -10.40 -27.94 -4.27
N GLY A 179 -9.29 -28.27 -4.92
CA GLY A 179 -8.90 -27.69 -6.22
C GLY A 179 -7.80 -26.63 -6.14
N HIS A 180 -7.40 -26.20 -4.94
CA HIS A 180 -6.21 -25.39 -4.79
C HIS A 180 -4.97 -26.30 -4.84
N GLN A 181 -4.53 -26.61 -6.05
CA GLN A 181 -3.20 -27.21 -6.26
C GLN A 181 -2.22 -26.07 -6.53
N PRO A 182 -1.01 -26.10 -5.93
CA PRO A 182 0.03 -25.14 -6.29
C PRO A 182 0.22 -25.17 -7.81
N VAL A 183 0.05 -24.02 -8.46
CA VAL A 183 0.33 -23.92 -9.89
C VAL A 183 1.83 -24.10 -10.06
N VAL A 184 2.25 -25.23 -10.56
CA VAL A 184 3.63 -25.46 -10.97
C VAL A 184 3.82 -24.85 -12.35
N ILE A 185 4.37 -23.66 -12.40
CA ILE A 185 4.81 -23.07 -13.67
C ILE A 185 6.09 -23.76 -14.06
N THR A 186 6.02 -24.66 -15.06
CA THR A 186 7.22 -25.26 -15.62
C THR A 186 7.96 -24.17 -16.38
N PRO A 187 9.22 -23.85 -16.00
CA PRO A 187 10.00 -22.87 -16.76
C PRO A 187 10.10 -23.29 -18.24
N LEU A 188 9.93 -22.32 -19.13
CA LEU A 188 10.17 -22.55 -20.54
C LEU A 188 11.62 -23.04 -20.71
N GLN A 189 11.81 -24.22 -21.34
CA GLN A 189 13.16 -24.66 -21.64
C GLN A 189 13.76 -23.72 -22.66
N ALA A 190 14.91 -23.15 -22.35
CA ALA A 190 15.61 -22.24 -23.27
C ALA A 190 15.99 -23.04 -24.54
N ASP A 191 15.28 -22.79 -25.62
CA ASP A 191 15.59 -23.32 -26.94
C ASP A 191 16.19 -22.17 -27.76
N ALA A 192 17.44 -22.33 -28.20
CA ALA A 192 18.11 -21.35 -29.03
C ALA A 192 17.43 -21.17 -30.41
N ALA A 193 16.59 -22.10 -30.84
CA ALA A 193 15.80 -22.06 -32.05
C ALA A 193 14.33 -21.57 -31.82
N ALA A 194 13.98 -21.17 -30.59
CA ALA A 194 12.62 -20.74 -30.28
C ALA A 194 12.25 -19.47 -31.08
N GLU A 195 11.03 -19.48 -31.61
CA GLU A 195 10.47 -18.33 -32.31
C GLU A 195 10.35 -17.12 -31.36
N ILE A 196 10.93 -15.99 -31.77
CA ILE A 196 10.80 -14.74 -31.03
C ILE A 196 9.44 -14.13 -31.30
N ALA A 197 8.66 -13.92 -30.25
CA ALA A 197 7.33 -13.30 -30.34
C ALA A 197 7.42 -11.78 -30.36
N ILE A 198 8.31 -11.21 -29.54
CA ILE A 198 8.54 -9.77 -29.45
C ILE A 198 10.04 -9.51 -29.29
N GLU A 199 10.56 -8.59 -30.07
CA GLU A 199 11.92 -8.08 -29.92
C GLU A 199 11.90 -6.55 -29.88
N ALA A 200 12.54 -5.98 -28.89
CA ALA A 200 12.80 -4.55 -28.80
C ALA A 200 14.30 -4.30 -28.72
N GLN A 201 14.79 -3.33 -29.50
CA GLN A 201 16.21 -2.91 -29.50
C GLN A 201 16.27 -1.40 -29.31
N GLY A 202 16.91 -0.94 -28.24
CA GLY A 202 17.08 0.48 -27.95
C GLY A 202 15.74 1.25 -27.87
N LEU A 203 14.68 0.60 -27.40
CA LEU A 203 13.36 1.21 -27.29
C LEU A 203 13.42 2.45 -26.41
N THR A 204 13.04 3.61 -26.97
CA THR A 204 13.02 4.90 -26.28
C THR A 204 11.69 5.56 -26.48
N MET A 205 11.09 6.07 -25.39
CA MET A 205 9.86 6.83 -25.43
C MET A 205 10.02 8.12 -24.64
N GLN A 206 9.75 9.24 -25.32
CA GLN A 206 9.88 10.58 -24.76
C GLN A 206 8.56 11.34 -24.87
N PHE A 207 8.22 12.09 -23.81
CA PHE A 207 7.08 12.99 -23.74
C PHE A 207 7.57 14.41 -23.42
N GLY A 208 7.69 15.25 -24.45
CA GLY A 208 8.36 16.54 -24.32
C GLY A 208 9.83 16.33 -23.88
N ASP A 209 10.25 16.94 -22.79
CA ASP A 209 11.60 16.81 -22.23
C ASP A 209 11.76 15.58 -21.32
N PHE A 210 10.68 14.85 -21.04
CA PHE A 210 10.68 13.69 -20.15
C PHE A 210 10.89 12.39 -20.93
N VAL A 211 11.98 11.68 -20.64
CA VAL A 211 12.25 10.34 -21.19
C VAL A 211 11.61 9.32 -20.24
N ALA A 212 10.55 8.66 -20.70
CA ALA A 212 9.83 7.66 -19.92
C ALA A 212 10.43 6.26 -20.04
N VAL A 213 11.00 5.92 -21.19
CA VAL A 213 11.74 4.69 -21.49
C VAL A 213 13.01 5.09 -22.24
N ASP A 214 14.16 4.58 -21.81
CA ASP A 214 15.44 4.97 -22.37
C ASP A 214 16.27 3.75 -22.78
N HIS A 215 16.43 3.53 -24.08
CA HIS A 215 17.27 2.50 -24.71
C HIS A 215 17.08 1.08 -24.16
N VAL A 216 15.81 0.70 -23.85
CA VAL A 216 15.51 -0.62 -23.32
C VAL A 216 15.50 -1.66 -24.43
N SER A 217 16.23 -2.77 -24.23
CA SER A 217 16.28 -3.88 -25.17
C SER A 217 15.88 -5.18 -24.48
N PHE A 218 15.02 -5.97 -25.13
CA PHE A 218 14.59 -7.27 -24.61
C PHE A 218 14.07 -8.16 -25.75
N ARG A 219 14.01 -9.47 -25.48
CA ARG A 219 13.41 -10.47 -26.37
C ARG A 219 12.45 -11.32 -25.56
N ILE A 220 11.31 -11.63 -26.13
CA ILE A 220 10.28 -12.51 -25.56
C ILE A 220 10.07 -13.67 -26.52
N GLN A 221 10.28 -14.89 -26.05
CA GLN A 221 10.05 -16.10 -26.82
C GLN A 221 8.56 -16.42 -26.87
N ARG A 222 8.12 -17.10 -27.92
CA ARG A 222 6.75 -17.56 -28.02
C ARG A 222 6.41 -18.56 -26.90
N GLY A 223 5.31 -18.29 -26.17
CA GLY A 223 4.89 -19.11 -25.02
C GLY A 223 5.59 -18.78 -23.70
N GLU A 224 6.51 -17.80 -23.68
CA GLU A 224 7.17 -17.34 -22.47
C GLU A 224 6.25 -16.46 -21.60
N ILE A 225 6.33 -16.63 -20.27
CA ILE A 225 5.77 -15.68 -19.30
C ILE A 225 6.88 -14.67 -18.96
N PHE A 226 6.84 -13.51 -19.59
CA PHE A 226 7.81 -12.44 -19.38
C PHE A 226 7.26 -11.36 -18.46
N GLY A 227 8.03 -10.89 -17.47
CA GLY A 227 7.60 -9.91 -16.49
C GLY A 227 8.47 -8.65 -16.47
N PHE A 228 7.85 -7.47 -16.55
CA PHE A 228 8.51 -6.21 -16.21
C PHE A 228 8.34 -5.93 -14.71
N LEU A 229 9.46 -5.89 -13.98
CA LEU A 229 9.48 -5.57 -12.55
C LEU A 229 10.10 -4.20 -12.32
N GLY A 230 9.49 -3.39 -11.44
CA GLY A 230 10.03 -2.07 -11.10
C GLY A 230 9.05 -1.23 -10.29
N SER A 231 9.52 -0.09 -9.78
CA SER A 231 8.72 0.87 -9.03
C SER A 231 7.61 1.51 -9.87
N ASN A 232 6.62 2.13 -9.20
CA ASN A 232 5.57 2.87 -9.91
C ASN A 232 6.18 4.09 -10.62
N GLY A 233 5.78 4.29 -11.89
CA GLY A 233 6.30 5.37 -12.72
C GLY A 233 7.66 5.09 -13.39
N CYS A 234 8.22 3.87 -13.29
CA CYS A 234 9.49 3.54 -13.93
C CYS A 234 9.38 3.18 -15.43
N GLY A 235 8.24 3.43 -16.07
CA GLY A 235 8.07 3.22 -17.51
C GLY A 235 7.50 1.86 -17.93
N LYS A 236 7.22 0.91 -16.99
CA LYS A 236 6.72 -0.45 -17.33
C LYS A 236 5.52 -0.48 -18.30
N SER A 237 4.54 0.41 -18.07
CA SER A 237 3.33 0.46 -18.92
C SER A 237 3.55 1.27 -20.21
N THR A 238 4.68 1.95 -20.33
CA THR A 238 5.06 2.72 -21.51
C THR A 238 5.87 1.85 -22.46
N THR A 239 6.65 0.89 -21.90
CA THR A 239 7.34 -0.17 -22.64
C THR A 239 6.34 -1.17 -23.23
#